data_ba13ab0150d20f6eee11e592ddc8acd4
#
_entry.id   ba13ab0150d20f6eee11e592ddc8acd4
#
_cell.length_a   1.000
_cell.length_b   1.000
_cell.length_c   1.000
_cell.angle_alpha   90.00
_cell.angle_beta   90.00
_cell.angle_gamma   90.00
#
_symmetry.space_group_name_H-M   'P 1'
#
loop_
_entity.id
_entity.type
_entity.pdbx_description
1 polymer ?
#
loop_
_entity_poly.entity_id
_entity_poly.type
_entity_poly.pdbx_seq_one_letter_code
_entity_poly.pdbx_strand_id
1 'polypeptide(L)'
;MDVAERLALGVVAAERSRRINVEGAELLEIDGLVLALANLPDPALSSVVVRGEPIDAAGALEAAEIEFTSRGMQFGIDLQAGRHPSVDEAVRATGLERITERPGMAIDPAALPDGPVSRDVIVREVDGARDVEALVQVGVLAFGDDPDVGRAFYGAGARGLPDARMFVAWAGADAIAIAAAYRDGTTTGVMGVGVVPSARGRGLGSAMTVLASRAFPEADLVWLHPTEEARSMYERLGFEVVSDWEVWVRSRSDERS
;
A
#
# COMPACT_ATOMS: atom_id res chain seq x y z
N MET A 1 -9.36 -17.37 -11.34
CA MET A 1 -9.16 -16.02 -10.82
C MET A 1 -8.15 -15.33 -11.72
N ASP A 2 -8.50 -14.21 -12.31
CA ASP A 2 -7.61 -13.45 -13.17
C ASP A 2 -6.57 -12.64 -12.37
N VAL A 3 -5.56 -12.07 -13.06
CA VAL A 3 -4.47 -11.32 -12.41
C VAL A 3 -4.99 -10.08 -11.70
N ALA A 4 -5.93 -9.35 -12.29
CA ALA A 4 -6.50 -8.14 -11.71
C ALA A 4 -7.31 -8.43 -10.43
N GLU A 5 -7.98 -9.59 -10.38
CA GLU A 5 -8.69 -10.07 -9.18
C GLU A 5 -7.72 -10.46 -8.07
N ARG A 6 -6.67 -11.18 -8.40
CA ARG A 6 -5.62 -11.54 -7.43
C ARG A 6 -4.96 -10.29 -6.85
N LEU A 7 -4.71 -9.26 -7.67
CA LEU A 7 -4.20 -7.99 -7.19
C LEU A 7 -5.18 -7.34 -6.21
N ALA A 8 -6.48 -7.28 -6.53
CA ALA A 8 -7.49 -6.67 -5.65
C ALA A 8 -7.56 -7.37 -4.27
N LEU A 9 -7.54 -8.70 -4.25
CA LEU A 9 -7.49 -9.47 -2.99
C LEU A 9 -6.18 -9.22 -2.23
N GLY A 10 -5.07 -9.13 -2.95
CA GLY A 10 -3.77 -8.79 -2.36
C GLY A 10 -3.75 -7.41 -1.71
N VAL A 11 -4.45 -6.40 -2.28
CA VAL A 11 -4.63 -5.08 -1.65
C VAL A 11 -5.35 -5.23 -0.31
N VAL A 12 -6.46 -5.97 -0.26
CA VAL A 12 -7.21 -6.21 0.99
C VAL A 12 -6.32 -6.89 2.05
N ALA A 13 -5.55 -7.91 1.65
CA ALA A 13 -4.65 -8.63 2.55
C ALA A 13 -3.51 -7.73 3.05
N ALA A 14 -2.94 -6.89 2.20
CA ALA A 14 -1.92 -5.91 2.58
C ALA A 14 -2.47 -4.90 3.59
N GLU A 15 -3.69 -4.38 3.36
CA GLU A 15 -4.35 -3.47 4.30
C GLU A 15 -4.60 -4.12 5.66
N ARG A 16 -4.94 -5.40 5.68
CA ARG A 16 -5.05 -6.19 6.92
C ARG A 16 -3.71 -6.31 7.63
N SER A 17 -2.67 -6.74 6.92
CA SER A 17 -1.33 -6.96 7.50
C SER A 17 -0.71 -5.67 8.03
N ARG A 18 -0.89 -4.55 7.33
CA ARG A 18 -0.40 -3.24 7.74
C ARG A 18 -0.99 -2.74 9.05
N ARG A 19 -2.20 -3.17 9.42
CA ARG A 19 -2.93 -2.69 10.61
C ARG A 19 -2.95 -3.64 11.79
N ILE A 20 -2.55 -4.88 11.62
CA ILE A 20 -2.70 -5.93 12.64
C ILE A 20 -2.08 -5.57 14.00
N ASN A 21 -1.08 -4.70 14.01
CA ASN A 21 -0.38 -4.26 15.21
C ASN A 21 -0.53 -2.74 15.50
N VAL A 22 -1.38 -2.04 14.74
CA VAL A 22 -1.67 -0.62 15.03
C VAL A 22 -2.72 -0.57 16.13
N GLU A 23 -2.42 0.10 17.23
CA GLU A 23 -3.33 0.21 18.36
C GLU A 23 -4.63 0.92 17.96
N GLY A 24 -5.76 0.29 18.25
CA GLY A 24 -7.09 0.80 17.90
C GLY A 24 -7.46 0.68 16.42
N ALA A 25 -6.64 0.02 15.59
CA ALA A 25 -7.02 -0.26 14.23
C ALA A 25 -8.00 -1.44 14.15
N GLU A 26 -8.97 -1.33 13.26
CA GLU A 26 -9.99 -2.35 13.00
C GLU A 26 -10.13 -2.60 11.51
N LEU A 27 -10.59 -3.80 11.18
CA LEU A 27 -11.08 -4.15 9.85
C LEU A 27 -12.52 -4.59 9.97
N LEU A 28 -13.40 -3.86 9.33
CA LEU A 28 -14.82 -4.19 9.26
C LEU A 28 -15.18 -4.60 7.83
N GLU A 29 -16.10 -5.55 7.71
CA GLU A 29 -16.65 -5.95 6.42
C GLU A 29 -18.13 -5.57 6.36
N ILE A 30 -18.52 -4.81 5.34
CA ILE A 30 -19.90 -4.38 5.09
C ILE A 30 -20.22 -4.69 3.63
N ASP A 31 -21.04 -5.69 3.38
CA ASP A 31 -21.58 -6.03 2.05
C ASP A 31 -20.55 -5.92 0.91
N GLY A 32 -19.44 -6.64 1.02
CA GLY A 32 -18.38 -6.64 0.00
C GLY A 32 -17.35 -5.49 0.10
N LEU A 33 -17.55 -4.54 0.99
CA LEU A 33 -16.60 -3.49 1.32
C LEU A 33 -15.73 -3.89 2.52
N VAL A 34 -14.45 -3.63 2.47
CA VAL A 34 -13.52 -3.78 3.59
C VAL A 34 -13.10 -2.39 4.06
N LEU A 35 -13.51 -2.04 5.27
CA LEU A 35 -13.16 -0.79 5.93
C LEU A 35 -11.88 -1.00 6.75
N ALA A 36 -10.85 -0.30 6.39
CA ALA A 36 -9.57 -0.31 7.07
C ALA A 36 -9.47 0.94 7.97
N LEU A 37 -9.78 0.78 9.25
CA LEU A 37 -9.82 1.85 10.24
C LEU A 37 -8.48 1.87 10.99
N ALA A 38 -7.69 2.93 10.85
CA ALA A 38 -6.37 3.02 11.48
C ALA A 38 -6.36 3.86 12.77
N ASN A 39 -7.39 4.65 13.03
CA ASN A 39 -7.45 5.62 14.14
C ASN A 39 -6.20 6.51 14.25
N LEU A 40 -5.65 6.87 13.10
CA LEU A 40 -4.50 7.77 12.95
C LEU A 40 -4.94 9.03 12.20
N PRO A 41 -4.30 10.20 12.45
CA PRO A 41 -4.72 11.47 11.85
C PRO A 41 -4.38 11.61 10.36
N ASP A 42 -4.04 10.53 9.68
CA ASP A 42 -3.74 10.51 8.25
C ASP A 42 -4.85 9.76 7.49
N PRO A 43 -5.63 10.45 6.64
CA PRO A 43 -6.71 9.83 5.87
C PRO A 43 -6.22 8.76 4.89
N ALA A 44 -4.95 8.79 4.47
CA ALA A 44 -4.36 7.75 3.61
C ALA A 44 -4.24 6.39 4.31
N LEU A 45 -4.33 6.37 5.64
CA LEU A 45 -4.29 5.15 6.45
C LEU A 45 -5.69 4.62 6.79
N SER A 46 -6.75 5.34 6.44
CA SER A 46 -8.15 4.94 6.64
C SER A 46 -8.83 4.86 5.28
N SER A 47 -9.19 3.65 4.86
CA SER A 47 -9.68 3.43 3.50
C SER A 47 -10.79 2.37 3.45
N VAL A 48 -11.63 2.50 2.45
CA VAL A 48 -12.54 1.46 1.99
C VAL A 48 -11.90 0.79 0.78
N VAL A 49 -11.75 -0.51 0.81
CA VAL A 49 -11.32 -1.33 -0.34
C VAL A 49 -12.48 -2.21 -0.77
N VAL A 50 -12.79 -2.21 -2.06
CA VAL A 50 -13.87 -3.05 -2.59
C VAL A 50 -13.34 -4.45 -2.83
N ARG A 51 -13.85 -5.43 -2.06
CA ARG A 51 -13.49 -6.84 -2.16
C ARG A 51 -14.40 -7.63 -3.09
N GLY A 52 -15.66 -7.23 -3.16
CA GLY A 52 -16.68 -7.92 -3.96
C GLY A 52 -17.84 -7.02 -4.31
N GLU A 53 -18.68 -7.45 -5.24
CA GLU A 53 -19.89 -6.71 -5.63
C GLU A 53 -20.91 -6.71 -4.48
N PRO A 54 -21.30 -5.54 -3.94
CA PRO A 54 -22.31 -5.44 -2.90
C PRO A 54 -23.71 -5.80 -3.40
N ILE A 55 -24.58 -6.22 -2.51
CA ILE A 55 -26.02 -6.37 -2.78
C ILE A 55 -26.68 -5.00 -2.90
N ASP A 56 -26.28 -4.08 -2.00
CA ASP A 56 -26.73 -2.67 -1.97
C ASP A 56 -25.50 -1.76 -1.84
N ALA A 57 -24.92 -1.37 -2.96
CA ALA A 57 -23.71 -0.55 -2.97
C ALA A 57 -23.90 0.82 -2.32
N ALA A 58 -25.05 1.46 -2.52
CA ALA A 58 -25.34 2.77 -1.92
C ALA A 58 -25.48 2.68 -0.41
N GLY A 59 -26.25 1.70 0.09
CA GLY A 59 -26.38 1.46 1.52
C GLY A 59 -25.07 1.01 2.18
N ALA A 60 -24.25 0.21 1.50
CA ALA A 60 -22.95 -0.20 2.01
C ALA A 60 -21.99 0.99 2.14
N LEU A 61 -21.95 1.91 1.15
CA LEU A 61 -21.13 3.12 1.22
C LEU A 61 -21.62 4.09 2.30
N GLU A 62 -22.93 4.27 2.46
CA GLU A 62 -23.51 5.07 3.54
C GLU A 62 -23.14 4.50 4.92
N ALA A 63 -23.26 3.19 5.10
CA ALA A 63 -22.85 2.52 6.33
C ALA A 63 -21.34 2.67 6.59
N ALA A 64 -20.51 2.56 5.57
CA ALA A 64 -19.07 2.80 5.68
C ALA A 64 -18.78 4.25 6.12
N GLU A 65 -19.44 5.24 5.51
CA GLU A 65 -19.29 6.65 5.89
C GLU A 65 -19.68 6.91 7.35
N ILE A 66 -20.76 6.30 7.83
CA ILE A 66 -21.21 6.39 9.23
C ILE A 66 -20.11 5.83 10.16
N GLU A 67 -19.50 4.69 9.81
CA GLU A 67 -18.46 4.08 10.62
C GLU A 67 -17.23 4.99 10.77
N PHE A 68 -16.76 5.63 9.71
CA PHE A 68 -15.64 6.56 9.77
C PHE A 68 -16.00 7.86 10.49
N THR A 69 -17.13 8.47 10.13
CA THR A 69 -17.54 9.77 10.67
C THR A 69 -17.90 9.71 12.16
N SER A 70 -18.53 8.60 12.62
CA SER A 70 -18.81 8.39 14.05
C SER A 70 -17.56 8.33 14.93
N ARG A 71 -16.43 8.00 14.32
CA ARG A 71 -15.10 7.98 14.97
C ARG A 71 -14.28 9.26 14.73
N GLY A 72 -14.85 10.25 14.02
CA GLY A 72 -14.14 11.47 13.64
C GLY A 72 -13.02 11.24 12.63
N MET A 73 -13.10 10.16 11.85
CA MET A 73 -12.08 9.76 10.90
C MET A 73 -12.44 10.24 9.49
N GLN A 74 -11.44 10.73 8.76
CA GLN A 74 -11.52 10.90 7.31
C GLN A 74 -11.13 9.57 6.64
N PHE A 75 -11.63 9.31 5.44
CA PHE A 75 -11.33 8.09 4.70
C PHE A 75 -11.28 8.34 3.19
N GLY A 76 -10.63 7.43 2.50
CA GLY A 76 -10.67 7.32 1.05
C GLY A 76 -11.32 6.01 0.61
N ILE A 77 -11.75 5.96 -0.64
CA ILE A 77 -12.23 4.73 -1.29
C ILE A 77 -11.23 4.36 -2.36
N ASP A 78 -10.63 3.16 -2.23
CA ASP A 78 -9.78 2.54 -3.24
C ASP A 78 -10.64 1.61 -4.09
N LEU A 79 -10.86 1.98 -5.35
CA LEU A 79 -11.75 1.32 -6.28
C LEU A 79 -10.99 0.85 -7.52
N GLN A 80 -11.07 -0.45 -7.82
CA GLN A 80 -10.62 -0.97 -9.10
C GLN A 80 -11.67 -0.64 -10.18
N ALA A 81 -11.34 0.28 -11.07
CA ALA A 81 -12.27 0.87 -12.03
C ALA A 81 -12.92 -0.19 -12.94
N GLY A 82 -14.25 -0.15 -13.05
CA GLY A 82 -15.04 -1.02 -13.91
C GLY A 82 -15.19 -2.46 -13.42
N ARG A 83 -14.62 -2.82 -12.27
CA ARG A 83 -14.73 -4.18 -11.73
C ARG A 83 -16.05 -4.41 -10.99
N HIS A 84 -16.53 -3.42 -10.28
CA HIS A 84 -17.75 -3.46 -9.49
C HIS A 84 -18.70 -2.34 -9.91
N PRO A 85 -19.50 -2.54 -10.99
CA PRO A 85 -20.28 -1.47 -11.60
C PRO A 85 -21.27 -0.77 -10.65
N SER A 86 -21.85 -1.48 -9.70
CA SER A 86 -22.77 -0.86 -8.72
C SER A 86 -22.01 0.08 -7.76
N VAL A 87 -20.78 -0.28 -7.38
CA VAL A 87 -19.93 0.57 -6.54
C VAL A 87 -19.42 1.77 -7.34
N ASP A 88 -19.00 1.57 -8.60
CA ASP A 88 -18.59 2.66 -9.49
C ASP A 88 -19.69 3.73 -9.63
N GLU A 89 -20.96 3.31 -9.80
CA GLU A 89 -22.10 4.21 -9.89
C GLU A 89 -22.38 4.90 -8.55
N ALA A 90 -22.39 4.12 -7.46
CA ALA A 90 -22.70 4.64 -6.13
C ALA A 90 -21.63 5.65 -5.65
N VAL A 91 -20.34 5.38 -5.85
CA VAL A 91 -19.25 6.30 -5.49
C VAL A 91 -19.38 7.62 -6.23
N ARG A 92 -19.70 7.60 -7.54
CA ARG A 92 -19.93 8.84 -8.33
C ARG A 92 -21.14 9.64 -7.85
N ALA A 93 -22.11 9.01 -7.18
CA ALA A 93 -23.28 9.67 -6.64
C ALA A 93 -23.08 10.26 -5.24
N THR A 94 -22.02 9.92 -4.50
CA THR A 94 -21.78 10.32 -3.10
C THR A 94 -21.29 11.76 -2.93
N GLY A 95 -20.88 12.47 -3.99
CA GLY A 95 -20.23 13.78 -3.91
C GLY A 95 -18.76 13.70 -3.46
N LEU A 96 -18.16 12.50 -3.42
CA LEU A 96 -16.71 12.35 -3.27
C LEU A 96 -15.99 12.82 -4.53
N GLU A 97 -14.77 13.30 -4.36
CA GLU A 97 -13.91 13.72 -5.45
C GLU A 97 -12.85 12.66 -5.75
N ARG A 98 -12.67 12.35 -7.02
CA ARG A 98 -11.56 11.51 -7.47
C ARG A 98 -10.27 12.32 -7.44
N ILE A 99 -9.35 11.96 -6.53
CA ILE A 99 -8.09 12.68 -6.35
C ILE A 99 -6.94 12.08 -7.17
N THR A 100 -7.01 10.81 -7.54
CA THR A 100 -5.97 10.17 -8.32
C THR A 100 -6.50 8.97 -9.09
N GLU A 101 -5.84 8.68 -10.21
CA GLU A 101 -5.88 7.41 -10.92
C GLU A 101 -4.48 6.81 -10.86
N ARG A 102 -4.40 5.51 -10.61
CA ARG A 102 -3.13 4.80 -10.57
C ARG A 102 -3.28 3.42 -11.19
N PRO A 103 -2.31 2.94 -11.99
CA PRO A 103 -2.39 1.58 -12.49
C PRO A 103 -2.10 0.58 -11.36
N GLY A 104 -2.77 -0.57 -11.43
CA GLY A 104 -2.33 -1.79 -10.79
C GLY A 104 -1.38 -2.50 -11.74
N MET A 105 -0.15 -2.73 -11.33
CA MET A 105 0.86 -3.41 -12.15
C MET A 105 1.22 -4.76 -11.55
N ALA A 106 1.52 -5.72 -12.41
CA ALA A 106 1.91 -7.07 -11.97
C ALA A 106 3.01 -7.66 -12.85
N ILE A 107 3.70 -8.68 -12.28
CA ILE A 107 4.73 -9.46 -12.94
C ILE A 107 4.77 -10.88 -12.37
N ASP A 108 5.17 -11.86 -13.18
CA ASP A 108 5.67 -13.13 -12.70
C ASP A 108 7.05 -12.92 -12.05
N PRO A 109 7.26 -13.27 -10.77
CA PRO A 109 8.55 -13.06 -10.11
C PRO A 109 9.73 -13.80 -10.79
N ALA A 110 9.47 -14.83 -11.58
CA ALA A 110 10.49 -15.51 -12.36
C ALA A 110 11.02 -14.66 -13.53
N ALA A 111 10.23 -13.69 -14.00
CA ALA A 111 10.65 -12.77 -15.06
C ALA A 111 11.45 -11.56 -14.55
N LEU A 112 11.55 -11.37 -13.23
CA LEU A 112 12.32 -10.27 -12.67
C LEU A 112 13.82 -10.42 -12.96
N PRO A 113 14.49 -9.33 -13.38
CA PRO A 113 15.95 -9.35 -13.56
C PRO A 113 16.66 -9.57 -12.22
N ASP A 114 17.89 -10.04 -12.29
CA ASP A 114 18.77 -10.00 -11.13
C ASP A 114 19.05 -8.53 -10.79
N GLY A 115 18.66 -8.12 -9.59
CA GLY A 115 18.85 -6.75 -9.10
C GLY A 115 20.06 -6.68 -8.17
N PRO A 116 21.29 -6.49 -8.66
CA PRO A 116 22.42 -6.35 -7.76
C PRO A 116 22.31 -5.05 -6.97
N VAL A 117 22.28 -5.17 -5.66
CA VAL A 117 22.54 -4.04 -4.76
C VAL A 117 24.04 -3.70 -4.87
N SER A 118 24.37 -2.41 -4.93
CA SER A 118 25.78 -1.97 -4.93
C SER A 118 26.54 -2.57 -3.72
N ARG A 119 27.82 -2.91 -3.89
CA ARG A 119 28.63 -3.57 -2.85
C ARG A 119 28.82 -2.74 -1.58
N ASP A 120 28.61 -1.44 -1.66
CA ASP A 120 28.68 -0.50 -0.54
C ASP A 120 27.35 -0.37 0.22
N VAL A 121 26.30 -1.09 -0.21
CA VAL A 121 24.96 -1.07 0.40
C VAL A 121 24.65 -2.46 0.97
N ILE A 122 24.24 -2.48 2.22
CA ILE A 122 23.78 -3.69 2.92
C ILE A 122 22.27 -3.59 3.06
N VAL A 123 21.52 -4.55 2.50
CA VAL A 123 20.08 -4.66 2.72
C VAL A 123 19.82 -5.76 3.72
N ARG A 124 18.95 -5.50 4.68
CA ARG A 124 18.48 -6.49 5.65
C ARG A 124 17.01 -6.33 5.97
N GLU A 125 16.41 -7.41 6.37
CA GLU A 125 15.06 -7.41 6.92
C GLU A 125 15.05 -6.71 8.28
N VAL A 126 13.96 -6.02 8.58
CA VAL A 126 13.75 -5.29 9.85
C VAL A 126 13.65 -6.28 11.01
N ASP A 127 14.55 -6.16 11.98
CA ASP A 127 14.61 -7.06 13.14
C ASP A 127 14.60 -6.33 14.48
N GLY A 128 14.92 -5.05 14.55
CA GLY A 128 15.05 -4.33 15.81
C GLY A 128 14.51 -2.90 15.77
N ALA A 129 14.47 -2.26 16.94
CA ALA A 129 14.00 -0.88 17.09
C ALA A 129 14.78 0.11 16.22
N ARG A 130 16.08 -0.14 16.00
CA ARG A 130 16.91 0.68 15.10
C ARG A 130 16.41 0.62 13.66
N ASP A 131 16.02 -0.57 13.19
CA ASP A 131 15.55 -0.75 11.83
C ASP A 131 14.16 -0.17 11.63
N VAL A 132 13.30 -0.25 12.68
CA VAL A 132 11.98 0.42 12.69
C VAL A 132 12.14 1.93 12.61
N GLU A 133 13.02 2.54 13.41
CA GLU A 133 13.26 3.98 13.35
C GLU A 133 13.85 4.38 11.98
N ALA A 134 14.66 3.53 11.37
CA ALA A 134 15.17 3.73 10.02
C ALA A 134 14.05 3.70 8.96
N LEU A 135 13.06 2.80 9.08
CA LEU A 135 11.85 2.82 8.21
C LEU A 135 11.16 4.17 8.28
N VAL A 136 10.90 4.66 9.51
CA VAL A 136 10.23 5.94 9.74
C VAL A 136 11.05 7.08 9.13
N GLN A 137 12.34 7.16 9.42
CA GLN A 137 13.21 8.22 8.92
C GLN A 137 13.29 8.25 7.37
N VAL A 138 13.41 7.08 6.75
CA VAL A 138 13.43 7.00 5.28
C VAL A 138 12.05 7.35 4.71
N GLY A 139 10.94 6.94 5.35
CA GLY A 139 9.58 7.33 4.97
C GLY A 139 9.40 8.84 4.97
N VAL A 140 9.80 9.51 6.06
CA VAL A 140 9.78 10.98 6.16
C VAL A 140 10.58 11.62 5.03
N LEU A 141 11.79 11.14 4.75
CA LEU A 141 12.67 11.74 3.74
C LEU A 141 12.25 11.42 2.30
N ALA A 142 11.66 10.25 2.07
CA ALA A 142 11.30 9.78 0.73
C ALA A 142 9.90 10.25 0.30
N PHE A 143 8.94 10.29 1.24
CA PHE A 143 7.53 10.53 0.95
C PHE A 143 6.97 11.79 1.64
N GLY A 144 7.64 12.33 2.66
CA GLY A 144 7.13 13.42 3.46
C GLY A 144 6.18 12.96 4.58
N ASP A 145 6.27 11.71 5.00
CA ASP A 145 5.43 11.12 6.04
C ASP A 145 5.57 11.88 7.37
N ASP A 146 4.50 11.91 8.16
CA ASP A 146 4.57 12.37 9.54
C ASP A 146 5.31 11.30 10.40
N PRO A 147 6.38 11.67 11.13
CA PRO A 147 7.18 10.71 11.87
C PRO A 147 6.41 10.04 13.01
N ASP A 148 5.41 10.68 13.62
CA ASP A 148 4.63 10.09 14.71
C ASP A 148 3.60 9.10 14.16
N VAL A 149 2.98 9.43 13.03
CA VAL A 149 2.14 8.51 12.26
C VAL A 149 2.97 7.30 11.78
N GLY A 150 4.17 7.54 11.24
CA GLY A 150 5.09 6.49 10.83
C GLY A 150 5.46 5.55 11.97
N ARG A 151 5.77 6.07 13.16
CA ARG A 151 6.07 5.26 14.35
C ARG A 151 4.87 4.45 14.82
N ALA A 152 3.68 5.03 14.84
CA ALA A 152 2.46 4.32 15.19
C ALA A 152 2.19 3.17 14.20
N PHE A 153 2.41 3.41 12.92
CA PHE A 153 2.13 2.45 11.86
C PHE A 153 3.17 1.32 11.75
N TYR A 154 4.46 1.64 11.84
CA TYR A 154 5.53 0.65 11.72
C TYR A 154 6.00 0.10 13.07
N GLY A 155 5.79 0.81 14.18
CA GLY A 155 6.42 0.55 15.47
C GLY A 155 6.24 -0.86 16.02
N ALA A 156 5.00 -1.30 16.17
CA ALA A 156 4.69 -2.64 16.70
C ALA A 156 4.57 -3.69 15.58
N GLY A 157 4.21 -3.26 14.37
CA GLY A 157 3.81 -4.12 13.26
C GLY A 157 4.92 -4.53 12.31
N ALA A 158 6.10 -3.93 12.43
CA ALA A 158 7.18 -4.16 11.47
C ALA A 158 7.88 -5.52 11.63
N ARG A 159 7.59 -6.27 12.69
CA ARG A 159 8.33 -7.49 13.03
C ARG A 159 7.45 -8.70 13.25
N GLY A 160 7.91 -9.85 12.72
CA GLY A 160 7.33 -11.15 13.06
C GLY A 160 5.95 -11.42 12.48
N LEU A 161 5.49 -10.62 11.54
CA LEU A 161 4.27 -10.91 10.80
C LEU A 161 4.54 -12.02 9.78
N PRO A 162 3.76 -13.11 9.76
CA PRO A 162 3.98 -14.20 8.81
C PRO A 162 3.77 -13.77 7.36
N ASP A 163 2.93 -12.75 7.15
CA ASP A 163 2.51 -12.28 5.82
C ASP A 163 3.05 -10.89 5.46
N ALA A 164 4.02 -10.38 6.21
CA ALA A 164 4.69 -9.12 5.90
C ALA A 164 6.20 -9.21 6.17
N ARG A 165 6.99 -8.62 5.26
CA ARG A 165 8.44 -8.44 5.41
C ARG A 165 8.81 -7.03 5.03
N MET A 166 9.65 -6.40 5.83
CA MET A 166 10.12 -5.03 5.60
C MET A 166 11.64 -5.02 5.54
N PHE A 167 12.18 -4.18 4.67
CA PHE A 167 13.60 -4.14 4.37
C PHE A 167 14.14 -2.72 4.48
N VAL A 168 15.35 -2.60 4.99
CA VAL A 168 16.12 -1.35 5.03
C VAL A 168 17.46 -1.56 4.35
N ALA A 169 17.81 -0.64 3.45
CA ALA A 169 19.11 -0.54 2.82
C ALA A 169 19.99 0.47 3.55
N TRP A 170 21.20 0.07 3.88
CA TRP A 170 22.15 0.83 4.66
C TRP A 170 23.44 1.12 3.85
N ALA A 171 23.89 2.36 3.87
CA ALA A 171 25.22 2.76 3.41
C ALA A 171 26.04 3.19 4.63
N GLY A 172 26.90 2.30 5.12
CA GLY A 172 27.56 2.50 6.40
C GLY A 172 26.56 2.56 7.58
N ALA A 173 26.43 3.70 8.23
CA ALA A 173 25.49 3.92 9.33
C ALA A 173 24.14 4.49 8.90
N ASP A 174 24.04 4.98 7.66
CA ASP A 174 22.90 5.72 7.15
C ASP A 174 21.89 4.79 6.47
N ALA A 175 20.63 4.86 6.87
CA ALA A 175 19.51 4.22 6.18
C ALA A 175 19.17 5.05 4.93
N ILE A 176 19.16 4.43 3.74
CA ILE A 176 19.06 5.14 2.46
C ILE A 176 17.89 4.69 1.58
N ALA A 177 17.33 3.50 1.83
CA ALA A 177 16.14 3.05 1.13
C ALA A 177 15.36 2.03 1.97
N ILE A 178 14.07 1.89 1.66
CA ILE A 178 13.15 0.95 2.29
C ILE A 178 12.28 0.26 1.24
N ALA A 179 11.73 -0.90 1.59
CA ALA A 179 10.65 -1.55 0.87
C ALA A 179 9.89 -2.47 1.81
N ALA A 180 8.61 -2.73 1.51
CA ALA A 180 7.78 -3.71 2.19
C ALA A 180 7.18 -4.70 1.19
N ALA A 181 7.02 -5.93 1.63
CA ALA A 181 6.34 -7.01 0.91
C ALA A 181 5.21 -7.57 1.78
N TYR A 182 4.04 -7.78 1.17
CA TYR A 182 2.85 -8.36 1.83
C TYR A 182 2.37 -9.55 1.03
N ARG A 183 2.09 -10.66 1.74
CA ARG A 183 1.66 -11.91 1.12
C ARG A 183 0.16 -12.11 1.23
N ASP A 184 -0.43 -12.63 0.15
CA ASP A 184 -1.76 -13.25 0.13
C ASP A 184 -1.70 -14.54 -0.69
N GLY A 185 -1.70 -15.68 -0.02
CA GLY A 185 -1.50 -16.98 -0.68
C GLY A 185 -0.19 -17.02 -1.48
N THR A 186 -0.30 -17.14 -2.79
CA THR A 186 0.84 -17.12 -3.74
C THR A 186 1.05 -15.74 -4.39
N THR A 187 0.49 -14.69 -3.81
CA THR A 187 0.60 -13.31 -4.32
C THR A 187 1.46 -12.47 -3.38
N THR A 188 2.36 -11.66 -3.93
CA THR A 188 3.16 -10.70 -3.16
C THR A 188 2.85 -9.27 -3.60
N GLY A 189 2.40 -8.43 -2.68
CA GLY A 189 2.28 -6.98 -2.89
C GLY A 189 3.56 -6.26 -2.47
N VAL A 190 4.13 -5.44 -3.35
CA VAL A 190 5.29 -4.59 -3.02
C VAL A 190 4.81 -3.17 -2.78
N MET A 191 5.11 -2.64 -1.59
CA MET A 191 4.65 -1.32 -1.16
C MET A 191 5.77 -0.53 -0.48
N GLY A 192 5.62 0.79 -0.38
CA GLY A 192 6.53 1.64 0.39
C GLY A 192 7.99 1.59 -0.09
N VAL A 193 8.22 1.44 -1.40
CA VAL A 193 9.58 1.51 -1.96
C VAL A 193 10.04 2.96 -1.96
N GLY A 194 10.83 3.31 -0.95
CA GLY A 194 11.33 4.67 -0.73
C GLY A 194 12.85 4.74 -0.81
N VAL A 195 13.36 5.81 -1.43
CA VAL A 195 14.80 6.13 -1.48
C VAL A 195 14.99 7.58 -1.08
N VAL A 196 15.86 7.82 -0.10
CA VAL A 196 16.18 9.19 0.33
C VAL A 196 16.71 10.01 -0.84
N PRO A 197 16.40 11.33 -0.94
CA PRO A 197 16.77 12.16 -2.08
C PRO A 197 18.26 12.08 -2.45
N SER A 198 19.16 12.07 -1.47
CA SER A 198 20.62 12.02 -1.67
C SER A 198 21.15 10.70 -2.25
N ALA A 199 20.32 9.63 -2.24
CA ALA A 199 20.69 8.31 -2.74
C ALA A 199 19.95 7.91 -4.03
N ARG A 200 19.06 8.80 -4.55
CA ARG A 200 18.33 8.56 -5.80
C ARG A 200 19.29 8.48 -7.02
N GLY A 201 18.80 7.90 -8.12
CA GLY A 201 19.58 7.75 -9.35
C GLY A 201 20.64 6.63 -9.33
N ARG A 202 20.75 5.86 -8.22
CA ARG A 202 21.74 4.77 -8.03
C ARG A 202 21.16 3.36 -8.23
N GLY A 203 19.94 3.24 -8.78
CA GLY A 203 19.27 1.96 -9.00
C GLY A 203 18.67 1.32 -7.73
N LEU A 204 18.69 2.01 -6.57
CA LEU A 204 18.22 1.45 -5.30
C LEU A 204 16.72 1.12 -5.31
N GLY A 205 15.90 1.96 -5.93
CA GLY A 205 14.45 1.69 -6.05
C GLY A 205 14.19 0.36 -6.76
N SER A 206 14.85 0.12 -7.91
CA SER A 206 14.74 -1.14 -8.64
C SER A 206 15.26 -2.34 -7.82
N ALA A 207 16.40 -2.19 -7.16
CA ALA A 207 16.98 -3.26 -6.34
C ALA A 207 16.10 -3.63 -5.15
N MET A 208 15.53 -2.63 -4.45
CA MET A 208 14.62 -2.84 -3.34
C MET A 208 13.30 -3.47 -3.80
N THR A 209 12.79 -3.07 -4.97
CA THR A 209 11.60 -3.71 -5.58
C THR A 209 11.85 -5.18 -5.86
N VAL A 210 12.95 -5.53 -6.53
CA VAL A 210 13.28 -6.93 -6.84
C VAL A 210 13.44 -7.77 -5.57
N LEU A 211 14.09 -7.22 -4.55
CA LEU A 211 14.26 -7.90 -3.26
C LEU A 211 12.92 -8.15 -2.57
N ALA A 212 12.06 -7.13 -2.46
CA ALA A 212 10.73 -7.25 -1.86
C ALA A 212 9.83 -8.21 -2.66
N SER A 213 9.93 -8.20 -3.98
CA SER A 213 9.19 -9.13 -4.86
C SER A 213 9.55 -10.60 -4.62
N ARG A 214 10.76 -10.88 -4.16
CA ARG A 214 11.27 -12.23 -3.86
C ARG A 214 11.20 -12.60 -2.38
N ALA A 215 10.53 -11.79 -1.57
CA ALA A 215 10.44 -12.00 -0.12
C ALA A 215 9.72 -13.30 0.26
N PHE A 216 8.78 -13.74 -0.58
CA PHE A 216 8.02 -14.98 -0.41
C PHE A 216 8.28 -15.89 -1.60
N PRO A 217 9.10 -16.96 -1.43
CA PRO A 217 9.54 -17.83 -2.54
C PRO A 217 8.41 -18.59 -3.25
N GLU A 218 7.28 -18.78 -2.56
CA GLU A 218 6.08 -19.44 -3.10
C GLU A 218 5.22 -18.54 -3.99
N ALA A 219 5.56 -17.24 -4.09
CA ALA A 219 4.80 -16.32 -4.92
C ALA A 219 4.98 -16.63 -6.42
N ASP A 220 3.87 -16.64 -7.13
CA ASP A 220 3.79 -16.76 -8.59
C ASP A 220 3.23 -15.48 -9.24
N LEU A 221 2.87 -14.48 -8.43
CA LEU A 221 2.43 -13.17 -8.85
C LEU A 221 2.96 -12.10 -7.90
N VAL A 222 3.57 -11.06 -8.45
CA VAL A 222 3.92 -9.84 -7.73
C VAL A 222 3.12 -8.67 -8.28
N TRP A 223 2.59 -7.83 -7.40
CA TRP A 223 1.84 -6.66 -7.77
C TRP A 223 2.29 -5.41 -7.01
N LEU A 224 2.00 -4.24 -7.58
CA LEU A 224 2.22 -2.94 -6.95
C LEU A 224 1.32 -1.85 -7.57
N HIS A 225 1.23 -0.72 -6.87
CA HIS A 225 0.72 0.53 -7.40
C HIS A 225 1.87 1.53 -7.50
N PRO A 226 2.29 1.95 -8.69
CA PRO A 226 3.35 2.94 -8.83
C PRO A 226 2.82 4.36 -8.56
N THR A 227 3.71 5.25 -8.11
CA THR A 227 3.52 6.68 -8.36
C THR A 227 3.84 6.99 -9.81
N GLU A 228 3.34 8.10 -10.34
CA GLU A 228 3.60 8.51 -11.73
C GLU A 228 5.11 8.59 -12.03
N GLU A 229 5.90 9.15 -11.09
CA GLU A 229 7.34 9.28 -11.25
C GLU A 229 8.08 7.92 -11.27
N ALA A 230 7.55 6.93 -10.56
CA ALA A 230 8.18 5.61 -10.44
C ALA A 230 7.73 4.63 -11.56
N ARG A 231 6.65 4.91 -12.25
CA ARG A 231 6.03 4.01 -13.23
C ARG A 231 7.03 3.48 -14.25
N SER A 232 7.81 4.35 -14.88
CA SER A 232 8.79 3.95 -15.89
C SER A 232 9.89 3.02 -15.35
N MET A 233 10.20 3.10 -14.04
CA MET A 233 11.14 2.19 -13.39
C MET A 233 10.53 0.79 -13.31
N TYR A 234 9.27 0.65 -12.94
CA TYR A 234 8.59 -0.65 -12.86
C TYR A 234 8.38 -1.28 -14.25
N GLU A 235 8.03 -0.48 -15.27
CA GLU A 235 7.96 -0.94 -16.65
C GLU A 235 9.30 -1.51 -17.13
N ARG A 236 10.43 -0.87 -16.78
CA ARG A 236 11.78 -1.41 -17.10
C ARG A 236 12.13 -2.69 -16.34
N LEU A 237 11.51 -2.94 -15.18
CA LEU A 237 11.63 -4.20 -14.46
C LEU A 237 10.76 -5.31 -15.05
N GLY A 238 9.87 -4.97 -15.99
CA GLY A 238 8.97 -5.91 -16.65
C GLY A 238 7.57 -5.97 -16.04
N PHE A 239 7.22 -5.08 -15.11
CA PHE A 239 5.84 -4.98 -14.63
C PHE A 239 4.93 -4.45 -15.73
N GLU A 240 3.77 -5.07 -15.89
CA GLU A 240 2.73 -4.69 -16.85
C GLU A 240 1.49 -4.17 -16.13
N VAL A 241 0.78 -3.21 -16.75
CA VAL A 241 -0.49 -2.72 -16.25
C VAL A 241 -1.56 -3.81 -16.42
N VAL A 242 -2.23 -4.17 -15.35
CA VAL A 242 -3.28 -5.21 -15.34
C VAL A 242 -4.64 -4.69 -14.91
N SER A 243 -4.70 -3.50 -14.34
CA SER A 243 -5.93 -2.85 -13.90
C SER A 243 -5.72 -1.36 -13.69
N ASP A 244 -6.82 -0.60 -13.72
CA ASP A 244 -6.84 0.80 -13.34
C ASP A 244 -7.54 0.95 -11.98
N TRP A 245 -7.01 1.85 -11.15
CA TRP A 245 -7.52 2.14 -9.81
C TRP A 245 -7.80 3.61 -9.64
N GLU A 246 -8.86 3.91 -8.94
CA GLU A 246 -9.28 5.26 -8.59
C GLU A 246 -9.28 5.42 -7.06
N VAL A 247 -8.82 6.58 -6.60
CA VAL A 247 -8.91 6.96 -5.18
C VAL A 247 -9.86 8.13 -5.06
N TRP A 248 -10.91 7.94 -4.28
CA TRP A 248 -11.96 8.93 -4.04
C TRP A 248 -11.92 9.37 -2.58
N VAL A 249 -12.02 10.67 -2.33
CA VAL A 249 -12.04 11.23 -0.97
C VAL A 249 -13.08 12.34 -0.85
N ARG A 250 -13.48 12.68 0.36
CA ARG A 250 -14.31 13.86 0.61
C ARG A 250 -13.45 15.12 0.53
N SER A 251 -13.90 16.11 -0.24
CA SER A 251 -13.21 17.39 -0.33
C SER A 251 -13.24 18.14 1.01
N ARG A 252 -12.10 18.75 1.37
CA ARG A 252 -12.00 19.57 2.61
C ARG A 252 -12.83 20.88 2.60
N SER A 253 -13.51 21.19 1.49
CA SER A 253 -14.30 22.41 1.36
C SER A 253 -15.61 22.38 2.17
N ASP A 254 -16.11 21.20 2.56
CA ASP A 254 -17.41 21.06 3.23
C ASP A 254 -17.35 21.17 4.76
N GLU A 255 -16.16 21.26 5.37
CA GLU A 255 -16.03 21.38 6.84
C GLU A 255 -16.19 22.82 7.38
N ARG A 256 -16.59 23.80 6.54
CA ARG A 256 -16.76 25.23 6.94
C ARG A 256 -18.19 25.75 6.73
N SER A 257 -19.19 24.95 7.01
CA SER A 257 -20.57 25.43 7.01
C SER A 257 -21.26 25.20 8.34
#